data_96369535c3ead2b3b04548c638786849
#
_entry.id   96369535c3ead2b3b04548c638786849
#
_cell.length_a   1.000
_cell.length_b   1.000
_cell.length_c   1.000
_cell.angle_alpha   90.00
_cell.angle_beta   90.00
_cell.angle_gamma   90.00
#
_symmetry.space_group_name_H-M   'P 1'
#
loop_
_entity.id
_entity.type
_entity.pdbx_description
1 polymer ?
#
loop_
_entity_poly.entity_id
_entity_poly.type
_entity_poly.pdbx_seq_one_letter_code
_entity_poly.pdbx_strand_id
1 'polypeptide(L)'
;MEWTIRRYYPEDAGVWDEFVDNSRNGTFLFKRGYMDYHSDRFHDCSWMAFKGNKLLALLPANIDSEMTLHSHQGLTYGGWILPPAHLDGADLLEIFRTSIQIWREEGIVRLDYKPVPWIYASRPSGEDIYALFRLGARQTEVNLSSTIDLQAPIHYNKLRKRALKTASRFPFKIVEMEDAVRFMAVVEQCLRERHEAAPVHSASEIELLRNRFPKNIKLFGIEYQEEIAAAVMIFDTGAVAHAQYIATTSLGRELNLLTPLFDWLIRNRDSGHRYFDFGTSNENHGYYLNEGLLRQKFSYGATGVAYQRFELEL
;
A
#
# COMPACT_ATOMS: atom_id res chain seq x y z
N MET A 1 -0.63 30.92 -16.65
CA MET A 1 -0.03 30.96 -15.31
C MET A 1 1.05 29.90 -15.28
N GLU A 2 2.22 30.26 -14.81
CA GLU A 2 3.42 29.42 -14.72
C GLU A 2 3.30 28.45 -13.55
N TRP A 3 3.90 27.28 -13.68
CA TRP A 3 4.04 26.31 -12.60
C TRP A 3 5.17 26.69 -11.66
N THR A 4 4.92 26.60 -10.35
CA THR A 4 5.94 26.73 -9.30
C THR A 4 6.06 25.41 -8.59
N ILE A 5 7.26 24.82 -8.62
CA ILE A 5 7.57 23.57 -7.92
C ILE A 5 8.55 23.89 -6.79
N ARG A 6 8.24 23.48 -5.58
CA ARG A 6 9.13 23.70 -4.44
C ARG A 6 9.15 22.50 -3.48
N ARG A 7 10.16 22.46 -2.65
CA ARG A 7 10.27 21.50 -1.56
C ARG A 7 9.10 21.67 -0.57
N TYR A 8 8.72 20.56 0.02
CA TYR A 8 7.93 20.55 1.25
C TYR A 8 8.79 21.01 2.42
N TYR A 9 8.20 21.75 3.35
CA TYR A 9 8.77 22.10 4.65
C TYR A 9 7.81 21.74 5.78
N PRO A 10 8.28 21.50 7.03
CA PRO A 10 7.43 21.08 8.15
C PRO A 10 6.21 21.97 8.43
N GLU A 11 6.31 23.27 8.15
CA GLU A 11 5.20 24.23 8.26
C GLU A 11 4.05 23.97 7.25
N ASP A 12 4.32 23.25 6.17
CA ASP A 12 3.32 22.87 5.17
C ASP A 12 2.47 21.65 5.59
N ALA A 13 2.78 21.00 6.72
CA ALA A 13 2.18 19.70 7.09
C ALA A 13 0.66 19.72 7.09
N GLY A 14 0.04 20.79 7.59
CA GLY A 14 -1.42 20.94 7.60
C GLY A 14 -2.02 21.01 6.22
N VAL A 15 -1.44 21.83 5.33
CA VAL A 15 -1.89 21.97 3.93
C VAL A 15 -1.62 20.69 3.14
N TRP A 16 -0.53 20.01 3.40
CA TRP A 16 -0.19 18.71 2.83
C TRP A 16 -1.26 17.66 3.17
N ASP A 17 -1.55 17.46 4.45
CA ASP A 17 -2.50 16.44 4.92
C ASP A 17 -3.93 16.75 4.46
N GLU A 18 -4.34 18.03 4.43
CA GLU A 18 -5.62 18.45 3.88
C GLU A 18 -5.73 18.15 2.37
N PHE A 19 -4.64 18.37 1.61
CA PHE A 19 -4.61 18.05 0.19
C PHE A 19 -4.73 16.53 -0.04
N VAL A 20 -4.01 15.72 0.74
CA VAL A 20 -4.09 14.25 0.68
C VAL A 20 -5.52 13.78 0.91
N ASP A 21 -6.21 14.29 1.94
CA ASP A 21 -7.60 13.93 2.25
C ASP A 21 -8.59 14.25 1.12
N ASN A 22 -8.35 15.33 0.39
CA ASN A 22 -9.22 15.79 -0.69
C ASN A 22 -8.77 15.33 -2.09
N SER A 23 -7.69 14.57 -2.19
CA SER A 23 -7.13 14.12 -3.46
C SER A 23 -7.89 12.94 -4.07
N ARG A 24 -7.67 12.67 -5.37
CA ARG A 24 -8.32 11.53 -6.04
C ARG A 24 -7.57 10.21 -5.90
N ASN A 25 -6.27 10.25 -5.60
CA ASN A 25 -5.39 9.07 -5.49
C ASN A 25 -4.53 9.07 -4.21
N GLY A 26 -4.83 9.94 -3.25
CA GLY A 26 -4.19 9.95 -1.95
C GLY A 26 -4.73 8.87 -1.02
N THR A 27 -3.86 8.37 -0.15
CA THR A 27 -4.21 7.47 0.95
C THR A 27 -3.54 7.97 2.23
N PHE A 28 -3.93 7.41 3.38
CA PHE A 28 -3.34 7.81 4.66
C PHE A 28 -1.82 7.58 4.73
N LEU A 29 -1.26 6.72 3.86
CA LEU A 29 0.19 6.48 3.75
C LEU A 29 0.96 7.74 3.38
N PHE A 30 0.32 8.70 2.71
CA PHE A 30 0.92 9.97 2.28
C PHE A 30 0.77 11.10 3.28
N LYS A 31 0.07 10.87 4.40
CA LYS A 31 0.00 11.86 5.48
C LYS A 31 1.32 11.97 6.21
N ARG A 32 1.67 13.18 6.64
CA ARG A 32 2.93 13.45 7.32
C ARG A 32 3.08 12.59 8.58
N GLY A 33 2.00 12.40 9.34
CA GLY A 33 2.00 11.53 10.51
C GLY A 33 2.38 10.07 10.21
N TYR A 34 2.16 9.58 8.96
CA TYR A 34 2.63 8.27 8.52
C TYR A 34 4.04 8.35 7.92
N MET A 35 4.32 9.29 7.02
CA MET A 35 5.62 9.40 6.37
C MET A 35 6.76 9.70 7.34
N ASP A 36 6.53 10.56 8.34
CA ASP A 36 7.57 11.03 9.25
C ASP A 36 7.92 10.00 10.36
N TYR A 37 7.17 8.89 10.53
CA TYR A 37 7.50 7.91 11.58
C TYR A 37 8.84 7.20 11.34
N HIS A 38 9.31 7.15 10.11
CA HIS A 38 10.56 6.51 9.71
C HIS A 38 11.54 7.49 9.05
N SER A 39 11.47 8.78 9.43
CA SER A 39 12.37 9.83 8.95
C SER A 39 13.86 9.60 9.28
N ASP A 40 14.12 8.73 10.26
CA ASP A 40 15.46 8.21 10.58
C ASP A 40 16.04 7.31 9.49
N ARG A 41 15.20 6.67 8.69
CA ARG A 41 15.59 5.74 7.62
C ARG A 41 15.53 6.36 6.23
N PHE A 42 14.65 7.34 6.02
CA PHE A 42 14.40 7.94 4.71
C PHE A 42 14.50 9.46 4.80
N HIS A 43 15.48 10.01 4.12
CA HIS A 43 15.67 11.45 4.08
C HIS A 43 14.60 12.11 3.21
N ASP A 44 13.67 12.83 3.82
CA ASP A 44 12.54 13.47 3.12
C ASP A 44 13.03 14.42 2.03
N CYS A 45 12.44 14.28 0.86
CA CYS A 45 12.70 15.08 -0.32
C CYS A 45 11.38 15.30 -1.08
N SER A 46 10.32 15.55 -0.35
CA SER A 46 8.97 15.71 -0.91
C SER A 46 8.80 17.06 -1.60
N TRP A 47 7.89 17.12 -2.58
CA TRP A 47 7.68 18.28 -3.45
C TRP A 47 6.21 18.69 -3.54
N MET A 48 5.99 19.97 -3.78
CA MET A 48 4.67 20.59 -3.91
C MET A 48 4.61 21.38 -5.21
N ALA A 49 3.55 21.18 -6.01
CA ALA A 49 3.35 21.86 -7.28
C ALA A 49 2.16 22.83 -7.21
N PHE A 50 2.42 24.09 -7.59
CA PHE A 50 1.46 25.17 -7.56
C PHE A 50 1.24 25.76 -8.95
N LYS A 51 0.02 26.22 -9.24
CA LYS A 51 -0.30 27.07 -10.39
C LYS A 51 -0.80 28.43 -9.86
N GLY A 52 0.03 29.44 -9.95
CA GLY A 52 -0.14 30.65 -9.13
C GLY A 52 -0.07 30.31 -7.64
N ASN A 53 -1.07 30.70 -6.84
CA ASN A 53 -1.10 30.37 -5.40
C ASN A 53 -1.85 29.09 -5.07
N LYS A 54 -2.35 28.35 -6.07
CA LYS A 54 -3.15 27.14 -5.84
C LYS A 54 -2.27 25.90 -5.87
N LEU A 55 -2.23 25.16 -4.75
CA LEU A 55 -1.62 23.84 -4.68
C LEU A 55 -2.42 22.85 -5.54
N LEU A 56 -1.74 22.15 -6.45
CA LEU A 56 -2.38 21.24 -7.40
C LEU A 56 -1.77 19.84 -7.43
N ALA A 57 -0.56 19.61 -6.92
CA ALA A 57 -0.04 18.27 -6.78
C ALA A 57 0.99 18.19 -5.63
N LEU A 58 1.11 16.98 -5.06
CA LEU A 58 2.14 16.65 -4.08
C LEU A 58 2.92 15.44 -4.58
N LEU A 59 4.24 15.43 -4.35
CA LEU A 59 5.07 14.25 -4.56
C LEU A 59 5.69 13.83 -3.23
N PRO A 60 5.15 12.81 -2.55
CA PRO A 60 5.85 12.14 -1.46
C PRO A 60 7.15 11.56 -1.97
N ALA A 61 8.27 11.97 -1.41
CA ALA A 61 9.56 11.50 -1.90
C ALA A 61 10.63 11.47 -0.82
N ASN A 62 11.64 10.63 -1.02
CA ASN A 62 12.90 10.65 -0.30
C ASN A 62 14.06 10.56 -1.29
N ILE A 63 15.23 10.99 -0.84
CA ILE A 63 16.47 10.92 -1.63
C ILE A 63 17.46 9.98 -0.94
N ASP A 64 18.20 9.22 -1.74
CA ASP A 64 19.29 8.37 -1.25
C ASP A 64 20.69 8.98 -1.47
N SER A 65 21.72 8.25 -1.05
CA SER A 65 23.12 8.68 -1.18
C SER A 65 23.64 8.69 -2.63
N GLU A 66 22.93 8.07 -3.55
CA GLU A 66 23.25 8.03 -4.99
C GLU A 66 22.54 9.15 -5.75
N MET A 67 21.92 10.09 -5.04
CA MET A 67 21.12 11.18 -5.61
C MET A 67 19.95 10.68 -6.46
N THR A 68 19.38 9.52 -6.11
CA THR A 68 18.12 9.03 -6.68
C THR A 68 16.95 9.56 -5.87
N LEU A 69 16.04 10.24 -6.55
CA LEU A 69 14.75 10.65 -5.99
C LEU A 69 13.76 9.49 -6.08
N HIS A 70 13.36 8.96 -4.95
CA HIS A 70 12.34 7.91 -4.89
C HIS A 70 10.97 8.51 -4.59
N SER A 71 9.94 8.03 -5.26
CA SER A 71 8.55 8.35 -4.88
C SER A 71 8.17 7.60 -3.61
N HIS A 72 8.98 7.72 -2.63
CA HIS A 72 9.10 7.24 -1.26
C HIS A 72 9.36 5.72 -1.11
N GLN A 73 10.62 5.35 -0.78
CA GLN A 73 11.05 3.96 -0.59
C GLN A 73 10.29 3.23 0.52
N GLY A 74 9.96 3.94 1.60
CA GLY A 74 9.25 3.39 2.76
C GLY A 74 7.74 3.14 2.56
N LEU A 75 7.19 3.48 1.37
CA LEU A 75 5.77 3.29 1.07
C LEU A 75 5.57 2.20 0.03
N THR A 76 4.41 1.53 0.09
CA THR A 76 4.03 0.48 -0.87
C THR A 76 3.92 1.02 -2.30
N TYR A 77 3.43 2.23 -2.44
CA TYR A 77 3.28 2.99 -3.69
C TYR A 77 3.43 4.48 -3.40
N GLY A 78 3.59 5.30 -4.43
CA GLY A 78 3.84 6.74 -4.30
C GLY A 78 3.42 7.52 -5.54
N GLY A 79 4.29 8.43 -6.00
CA GLY A 79 4.06 9.27 -7.16
C GLY A 79 3.26 10.54 -6.87
N TRP A 80 2.91 11.28 -7.91
CA TRP A 80 2.17 12.52 -7.77
C TRP A 80 0.75 12.27 -7.24
N ILE A 81 0.44 12.92 -6.13
CA ILE A 81 -0.90 12.96 -5.55
C ILE A 81 -1.65 14.12 -6.19
N LEU A 82 -2.82 13.84 -6.76
CA LEU A 82 -3.54 14.71 -7.68
C LEU A 82 -4.87 15.18 -7.11
N PRO A 83 -5.32 16.40 -7.42
CA PRO A 83 -6.58 16.94 -6.94
C PRO A 83 -7.77 16.17 -7.55
N PRO A 84 -8.97 16.29 -6.98
CA PRO A 84 -10.16 15.59 -7.49
C PRO A 84 -10.58 16.05 -8.89
N ALA A 85 -10.18 17.28 -9.30
CA ALA A 85 -10.50 17.88 -10.58
C ALA A 85 -9.48 18.98 -10.95
N HIS A 86 -9.60 19.53 -12.14
CA HIS A 86 -8.84 20.70 -12.62
C HIS A 86 -7.32 20.49 -12.82
N LEU A 87 -6.91 19.24 -13.02
CA LEU A 87 -5.56 18.88 -13.47
C LEU A 87 -5.69 17.77 -14.49
N ASP A 88 -5.24 18.02 -15.71
CA ASP A 88 -5.24 17.06 -16.81
C ASP A 88 -3.84 16.50 -17.09
N GLY A 89 -3.76 15.62 -18.11
CA GLY A 89 -2.49 14.97 -18.48
C GLY A 89 -1.45 15.94 -19.06
N ALA A 90 -1.86 17.07 -19.66
CA ALA A 90 -0.93 18.07 -20.15
C ALA A 90 -0.34 18.89 -18.98
N ASP A 91 -1.18 19.24 -18.01
CA ASP A 91 -0.74 19.87 -16.77
C ASP A 91 0.26 18.99 -16.02
N LEU A 92 -0.01 17.69 -15.87
CA LEU A 92 0.89 16.79 -15.16
C LEU A 92 2.23 16.58 -15.91
N LEU A 93 2.17 16.50 -17.24
CA LEU A 93 3.39 16.41 -18.04
C LEU A 93 4.26 17.67 -17.86
N GLU A 94 3.65 18.86 -17.76
CA GLU A 94 4.38 20.09 -17.52
C GLU A 94 4.94 20.18 -16.08
N ILE A 95 4.20 19.67 -15.07
CA ILE A 95 4.72 19.52 -13.71
C ILE A 95 5.98 18.65 -13.73
N PHE A 96 5.96 17.49 -14.40
CA PHE A 96 7.14 16.65 -14.51
C PHE A 96 8.31 17.35 -15.19
N ARG A 97 8.09 18.07 -16.30
CA ARG A 97 9.16 18.79 -17.02
C ARG A 97 9.79 19.87 -16.16
N THR A 98 8.99 20.68 -15.50
CA THR A 98 9.47 21.72 -14.59
C THR A 98 10.22 21.11 -13.40
N SER A 99 9.68 20.03 -12.83
CA SER A 99 10.33 19.33 -11.72
C SER A 99 11.68 18.74 -12.12
N ILE A 100 11.77 18.08 -13.29
CA ILE A 100 13.02 17.49 -13.81
C ILE A 100 14.09 18.56 -13.99
N GLN A 101 13.73 19.73 -14.47
CA GLN A 101 14.69 20.84 -14.61
C GLN A 101 15.27 21.25 -13.23
N ILE A 102 14.39 21.44 -12.23
CA ILE A 102 14.79 21.80 -10.86
C ILE A 102 15.62 20.68 -10.24
N TRP A 103 15.20 19.42 -10.39
CA TRP A 103 15.91 18.26 -9.83
C TRP A 103 17.32 18.12 -10.39
N ARG A 104 17.52 18.35 -11.70
CA ARG A 104 18.86 18.39 -12.31
C ARG A 104 19.73 19.51 -11.74
N GLU A 105 19.18 20.69 -11.52
CA GLU A 105 19.87 21.83 -10.91
C GLU A 105 20.29 21.51 -9.46
N GLU A 106 19.53 20.68 -8.73
CA GLU A 106 19.85 20.18 -7.40
C GLU A 106 20.81 18.96 -7.40
N GLY A 107 21.22 18.48 -8.57
CA GLY A 107 22.13 17.34 -8.72
C GLY A 107 21.46 15.97 -8.58
N ILE A 108 20.14 15.89 -8.64
CA ILE A 108 19.40 14.61 -8.68
C ILE A 108 19.63 14.01 -10.06
N VAL A 109 20.06 12.74 -10.09
CA VAL A 109 20.45 12.06 -11.33
C VAL A 109 19.42 11.07 -11.84
N ARG A 110 18.48 10.63 -10.99
CA ARG A 110 17.49 9.61 -11.32
C ARG A 110 16.20 9.81 -10.53
N LEU A 111 15.08 9.51 -11.17
CA LEU A 111 13.78 9.34 -10.53
C LEU A 111 13.40 7.86 -10.53
N ASP A 112 13.11 7.32 -9.35
CA ASP A 112 12.49 6.01 -9.14
C ASP A 112 11.04 6.21 -8.71
N TYR A 113 10.09 5.79 -9.56
CA TYR A 113 8.70 6.15 -9.44
C TYR A 113 7.78 4.91 -9.34
N LYS A 114 7.03 4.83 -8.25
CA LYS A 114 6.03 3.78 -7.98
C LYS A 114 4.63 4.37 -8.04
N PRO A 115 3.93 4.39 -9.17
CA PRO A 115 2.59 4.99 -9.24
C PRO A 115 1.60 4.33 -8.29
N VAL A 116 0.63 5.10 -7.82
CA VAL A 116 -0.50 4.58 -7.03
C VAL A 116 -1.29 3.60 -7.90
N PRO A 117 -1.47 2.32 -7.50
CA PRO A 117 -2.29 1.39 -8.26
C PRO A 117 -3.74 1.90 -8.35
N TRP A 118 -4.35 1.75 -9.52
CA TRP A 118 -5.64 2.34 -9.86
C TRP A 118 -6.78 1.98 -8.88
N ILE A 119 -6.71 0.84 -8.19
CA ILE A 119 -7.71 0.41 -7.19
C ILE A 119 -7.82 1.35 -5.98
N TYR A 120 -6.75 2.10 -5.65
CA TYR A 120 -6.71 3.04 -4.54
C TYR A 120 -7.26 4.42 -4.91
N ALA A 121 -7.39 4.70 -6.19
CA ALA A 121 -7.89 5.98 -6.65
C ALA A 121 -9.44 6.01 -6.63
N SER A 122 -10.01 7.13 -6.15
CA SER A 122 -11.45 7.37 -6.16
C SER A 122 -12.01 7.63 -7.57
N ARG A 123 -11.12 7.96 -8.52
CA ARG A 123 -11.40 8.19 -9.95
C ARG A 123 -10.22 7.70 -10.78
N PRO A 124 -10.40 7.41 -12.10
CA PRO A 124 -9.28 7.09 -12.98
C PRO A 124 -8.16 8.13 -12.87
N SER A 125 -6.92 7.67 -12.70
CA SER A 125 -5.75 8.49 -12.42
C SER A 125 -4.51 7.82 -13.03
N GLY A 126 -4.36 7.92 -14.34
CA GLY A 126 -3.26 7.32 -15.10
C GLY A 126 -2.42 8.34 -15.87
N GLU A 127 -2.58 9.63 -15.55
CA GLU A 127 -1.87 10.72 -16.23
C GLU A 127 -0.36 10.65 -15.97
N ASP A 128 0.06 10.17 -14.81
CA ASP A 128 1.46 9.96 -14.46
C ASP A 128 2.11 8.86 -15.32
N ILE A 129 1.41 7.75 -15.56
CA ILE A 129 1.87 6.68 -16.47
C ILE A 129 2.09 7.24 -17.88
N TYR A 130 1.15 8.06 -18.38
CA TYR A 130 1.29 8.73 -19.67
C TYR A 130 2.48 9.68 -19.69
N ALA A 131 2.65 10.50 -18.64
CA ALA A 131 3.76 11.45 -18.54
C ALA A 131 5.12 10.71 -18.51
N LEU A 132 5.25 9.65 -17.72
CA LEU A 132 6.44 8.81 -17.65
C LEU A 132 6.80 8.20 -19.02
N PHE A 133 5.80 7.65 -19.74
CA PHE A 133 5.99 7.17 -21.10
C PHE A 133 6.51 8.27 -22.05
N ARG A 134 5.92 9.46 -22.00
CA ARG A 134 6.30 10.61 -22.85
C ARG A 134 7.70 11.14 -22.54
N LEU A 135 8.18 10.95 -21.32
CA LEU A 135 9.51 11.35 -20.85
C LEU A 135 10.57 10.26 -21.08
N GLY A 136 10.18 9.09 -21.58
CA GLY A 136 11.11 7.99 -21.86
C GLY A 136 11.48 7.17 -20.61
N ALA A 137 10.68 7.23 -19.56
CA ALA A 137 10.91 6.39 -18.38
C ALA A 137 10.80 4.91 -18.71
N ARG A 138 11.70 4.11 -18.17
CA ARG A 138 11.73 2.67 -18.34
C ARG A 138 10.93 1.98 -17.22
N GLN A 139 10.02 1.10 -17.58
CA GLN A 139 9.37 0.23 -16.60
C GLN A 139 10.37 -0.84 -16.13
N THR A 140 10.67 -0.84 -14.83
CA THR A 140 11.72 -1.71 -14.25
C THR A 140 11.17 -2.86 -13.45
N GLU A 141 9.93 -2.73 -12.94
CA GLU A 141 9.31 -3.74 -12.09
C GLU A 141 7.80 -3.75 -12.28
N VAL A 142 7.23 -4.96 -12.32
CA VAL A 142 5.79 -5.18 -12.22
C VAL A 142 5.52 -6.31 -11.23
N ASN A 143 4.83 -5.99 -10.15
CA ASN A 143 4.34 -6.99 -9.20
C ASN A 143 2.85 -7.22 -9.39
N LEU A 144 2.43 -8.47 -9.29
CA LEU A 144 1.03 -8.87 -9.43
C LEU A 144 0.39 -9.00 -8.05
N SER A 145 -0.46 -8.04 -7.70
CA SER A 145 -1.34 -8.13 -6.53
C SER A 145 -2.59 -8.93 -6.84
N SER A 146 -3.20 -9.49 -5.81
CA SER A 146 -4.42 -10.29 -5.88
C SER A 146 -5.56 -9.58 -5.19
N THR A 147 -6.54 -9.10 -5.96
CA THR A 147 -7.58 -8.19 -5.49
C THR A 147 -8.97 -8.74 -5.80
N ILE A 148 -9.90 -8.62 -4.86
CA ILE A 148 -11.32 -8.93 -5.05
C ILE A 148 -12.08 -7.63 -5.23
N ASP A 149 -12.89 -7.51 -6.30
CA ASP A 149 -13.91 -6.47 -6.42
C ASP A 149 -15.13 -6.90 -5.57
N LEU A 150 -15.35 -6.21 -4.46
CA LEU A 150 -16.43 -6.52 -3.51
C LEU A 150 -17.83 -6.13 -4.04
N GLN A 151 -17.89 -5.36 -5.12
CA GLN A 151 -19.16 -5.04 -5.81
C GLN A 151 -19.57 -6.14 -6.78
N ALA A 152 -18.64 -7.00 -7.19
CA ALA A 152 -18.91 -8.14 -8.05
C ALA A 152 -19.29 -9.40 -7.22
N PRO A 153 -19.94 -10.42 -7.84
CA PRO A 153 -20.17 -11.71 -7.19
C PRO A 153 -18.85 -12.41 -6.83
N ILE A 154 -18.68 -12.80 -5.56
CA ILE A 154 -17.46 -13.44 -5.05
C ILE A 154 -17.57 -14.95 -5.23
N HIS A 155 -16.63 -15.54 -5.97
CA HIS A 155 -16.63 -16.96 -6.31
C HIS A 155 -15.41 -17.70 -5.74
N TYR A 156 -15.58 -18.32 -4.57
CA TYR A 156 -14.56 -19.21 -4.02
C TYR A 156 -14.49 -20.52 -4.81
N ASN A 157 -13.29 -20.99 -5.06
CA ASN A 157 -13.09 -22.30 -5.70
C ASN A 157 -13.45 -23.47 -4.74
N LYS A 158 -13.45 -24.70 -5.28
CA LYS A 158 -13.82 -25.90 -4.50
C LYS A 158 -12.89 -26.15 -3.31
N LEU A 159 -11.58 -25.85 -3.47
CA LEU A 159 -10.58 -26.01 -2.41
C LEU A 159 -10.90 -25.09 -1.24
N ARG A 160 -11.18 -23.80 -1.51
CA ARG A 160 -11.49 -22.80 -0.49
C ARG A 160 -12.79 -23.11 0.26
N LYS A 161 -13.83 -23.57 -0.47
CA LYS A 161 -15.09 -24.02 0.14
C LYS A 161 -14.89 -25.21 1.08
N ARG A 162 -14.01 -26.16 0.70
CA ARG A 162 -13.66 -27.31 1.57
C ARG A 162 -12.90 -26.86 2.81
N ALA A 163 -11.93 -25.94 2.66
CA ALA A 163 -11.15 -25.39 3.79
C ALA A 163 -12.06 -24.69 4.81
N LEU A 164 -13.03 -23.88 4.36
CA LEU A 164 -14.05 -23.29 5.24
C LEU A 164 -14.85 -24.36 6.00
N LYS A 165 -15.32 -25.40 5.29
CA LYS A 165 -16.06 -26.50 5.92
C LYS A 165 -15.19 -27.28 6.91
N THR A 166 -13.88 -27.39 6.69
CA THR A 166 -12.98 -28.03 7.63
C THR A 166 -12.81 -27.18 8.87
N ALA A 167 -12.49 -25.89 8.69
CA ALA A 167 -12.29 -24.95 9.79
C ALA A 167 -13.55 -24.81 10.69
N SER A 168 -14.75 -24.83 10.10
CA SER A 168 -16.02 -24.70 10.86
C SER A 168 -16.31 -25.85 11.85
N ARG A 169 -15.48 -26.91 11.87
CA ARG A 169 -15.58 -27.98 12.85
C ARG A 169 -14.91 -27.65 14.18
N PHE A 170 -14.13 -26.57 14.22
CA PHE A 170 -13.37 -26.16 15.38
C PHE A 170 -14.01 -24.92 16.02
N PRO A 171 -14.08 -24.83 17.36
CA PRO A 171 -14.64 -23.67 18.05
C PRO A 171 -13.59 -22.55 18.11
N PHE A 172 -13.56 -21.69 17.10
CA PHE A 172 -12.71 -20.50 17.07
C PHE A 172 -13.55 -19.23 17.25
N LYS A 173 -12.88 -18.14 17.62
CA LYS A 173 -13.44 -16.79 17.64
C LYS A 173 -12.64 -15.86 16.73
N ILE A 174 -13.34 -15.02 15.97
CA ILE A 174 -12.71 -13.89 15.26
C ILE A 174 -12.69 -12.71 16.24
N VAL A 175 -11.53 -12.11 16.41
CA VAL A 175 -11.31 -10.99 17.33
C VAL A 175 -10.63 -9.83 16.62
N GLU A 176 -11.06 -8.61 16.92
CA GLU A 176 -10.27 -7.42 16.65
C GLU A 176 -9.27 -7.26 17.80
N MET A 177 -7.99 -7.13 17.46
CA MET A 177 -6.90 -7.12 18.43
C MET A 177 -6.44 -5.68 18.66
N GLU A 178 -6.30 -5.31 19.92
CA GLU A 178 -5.72 -4.01 20.30
C GLU A 178 -4.23 -4.12 20.64
N ASP A 179 -3.79 -5.29 21.05
CA ASP A 179 -2.41 -5.58 21.43
C ASP A 179 -1.53 -5.86 20.20
N ALA A 180 -0.75 -4.83 19.80
CA ALA A 180 0.20 -4.94 18.70
C ALA A 180 1.35 -5.92 19.00
N VAL A 181 1.75 -6.07 20.26
CA VAL A 181 2.82 -7.00 20.67
C VAL A 181 2.36 -8.43 20.43
N ARG A 182 1.14 -8.78 20.89
CA ARG A 182 0.56 -10.12 20.69
C ARG A 182 0.37 -10.42 19.20
N PHE A 183 -0.04 -9.43 18.40
CA PHE A 183 -0.16 -9.56 16.94
C PHE A 183 1.19 -9.81 16.29
N MET A 184 2.19 -8.97 16.57
CA MET A 184 3.51 -9.07 15.94
C MET A 184 4.25 -10.35 16.34
N ALA A 185 4.02 -10.88 17.54
CA ALA A 185 4.58 -12.17 17.94
C ALA A 185 4.16 -13.32 16.99
N VAL A 186 2.90 -13.34 16.54
CA VAL A 186 2.42 -14.31 15.54
C VAL A 186 3.07 -14.08 14.17
N VAL A 187 3.24 -12.81 13.76
CA VAL A 187 3.91 -12.45 12.50
C VAL A 187 5.37 -12.88 12.53
N GLU A 188 6.12 -12.57 13.60
CA GLU A 188 7.52 -12.95 13.77
C GLU A 188 7.71 -14.45 13.78
N GLN A 189 6.86 -15.18 14.50
CA GLN A 189 6.89 -16.64 14.51
C GLN A 189 6.68 -17.19 13.09
N CYS A 190 5.67 -16.70 12.36
CA CYS A 190 5.38 -17.16 11.00
C CYS A 190 6.54 -16.88 10.03
N LEU A 191 7.16 -15.70 10.10
CA LEU A 191 8.28 -15.31 9.24
C LEU A 191 9.54 -16.14 9.56
N ARG A 192 9.84 -16.35 10.83
CA ARG A 192 10.98 -17.17 11.28
C ARG A 192 10.86 -18.63 10.82
N GLU A 193 9.65 -19.22 10.96
CA GLU A 193 9.39 -20.61 10.57
C GLU A 193 9.43 -20.86 9.06
N ARG A 194 9.17 -19.84 8.24
CA ARG A 194 8.93 -20.02 6.80
C ARG A 194 9.89 -19.30 5.86
N HIS A 195 10.50 -18.22 6.32
CA HIS A 195 11.23 -17.31 5.45
C HIS A 195 12.61 -16.91 5.98
N GLU A 196 12.98 -17.36 7.20
CA GLU A 196 14.20 -16.91 7.89
C GLU A 196 14.33 -15.37 7.90
N ALA A 197 13.20 -14.67 7.95
CA ALA A 197 13.08 -13.23 7.85
C ALA A 197 12.46 -12.62 9.09
N ALA A 198 12.71 -11.32 9.30
CA ALA A 198 12.04 -10.50 10.30
C ALA A 198 11.02 -9.56 9.65
N PRO A 199 9.97 -9.12 10.36
CA PRO A 199 9.05 -8.13 9.86
C PRO A 199 9.74 -6.77 9.66
N VAL A 200 9.25 -5.99 8.70
CA VAL A 200 9.76 -4.63 8.43
C VAL A 200 9.45 -3.66 9.57
N HIS A 201 8.33 -3.87 10.27
CA HIS A 201 7.90 -3.05 11.39
C HIS A 201 8.08 -3.79 12.71
N SER A 202 8.52 -3.06 13.73
CA SER A 202 8.48 -3.53 15.13
C SER A 202 7.05 -3.39 15.71
N ALA A 203 6.78 -4.07 16.82
CA ALA A 203 5.51 -3.94 17.53
C ALA A 203 5.26 -2.50 18.01
N SER A 204 6.30 -1.79 18.46
CA SER A 204 6.19 -0.38 18.88
C SER A 204 5.89 0.57 17.73
N GLU A 205 6.43 0.33 16.53
CA GLU A 205 6.08 1.10 15.34
C GLU A 205 4.61 0.87 14.93
N ILE A 206 4.12 -0.37 14.99
CA ILE A 206 2.71 -0.68 14.71
C ILE A 206 1.80 -0.01 15.74
N GLU A 207 2.15 -0.04 17.02
CA GLU A 207 1.38 0.65 18.05
C GLU A 207 1.34 2.16 17.82
N LEU A 208 2.49 2.79 17.52
CA LEU A 208 2.58 4.21 17.17
C LEU A 208 1.68 4.56 15.98
N LEU A 209 1.78 3.79 14.91
CA LEU A 209 1.00 4.02 13.68
C LEU A 209 -0.51 3.83 13.91
N ARG A 210 -0.90 2.81 14.67
CA ARG A 210 -2.31 2.60 15.05
C ARG A 210 -2.87 3.76 15.89
N ASN A 211 -2.08 4.27 16.82
CA ASN A 211 -2.48 5.44 17.64
C ASN A 211 -2.67 6.70 16.78
N ARG A 212 -1.85 6.87 15.74
CA ARG A 212 -1.98 7.98 14.77
C ARG A 212 -3.13 7.78 13.78
N PHE A 213 -3.36 6.53 13.36
CA PHE A 213 -4.32 6.15 12.31
C PHE A 213 -5.28 5.02 12.77
N PRO A 214 -6.05 5.22 13.87
CA PRO A 214 -6.86 4.15 14.45
C PRO A 214 -8.00 3.67 13.53
N LYS A 215 -8.43 4.52 12.59
CA LYS A 215 -9.46 4.16 11.61
C LYS A 215 -8.88 3.36 10.43
N ASN A 216 -7.58 3.53 10.15
CA ASN A 216 -6.94 2.99 8.96
C ASN A 216 -6.14 1.71 9.22
N ILE A 217 -5.63 1.49 10.45
CA ILE A 217 -4.79 0.34 10.76
C ILE A 217 -5.50 -0.53 11.80
N LYS A 218 -5.95 -1.69 11.34
CA LYS A 218 -6.72 -2.64 12.16
C LYS A 218 -6.06 -4.00 12.20
N LEU A 219 -6.09 -4.62 13.37
CA LEU A 219 -5.52 -5.95 13.60
C LEU A 219 -6.65 -6.93 13.87
N PHE A 220 -6.67 -8.04 13.14
CA PHE A 220 -7.66 -9.10 13.33
C PHE A 220 -6.96 -10.43 13.57
N GLY A 221 -7.57 -11.26 14.41
CA GLY A 221 -7.06 -12.60 14.71
C GLY A 221 -8.16 -13.64 14.77
N ILE A 222 -7.73 -14.89 14.66
CA ILE A 222 -8.52 -16.05 15.09
C ILE A 222 -7.94 -16.58 16.38
N GLU A 223 -8.74 -16.54 17.42
CA GLU A 223 -8.45 -17.17 18.70
C GLU A 223 -9.01 -18.61 18.71
N TYR A 224 -8.11 -19.55 19.03
CA TYR A 224 -8.43 -20.96 19.20
C TYR A 224 -7.63 -21.49 20.41
N GLN A 225 -8.35 -22.08 21.39
CA GLN A 225 -7.75 -22.56 22.65
C GLN A 225 -6.91 -21.46 23.37
N GLU A 226 -7.47 -20.24 23.44
CA GLU A 226 -6.88 -19.05 24.07
C GLU A 226 -5.62 -18.49 23.37
N GLU A 227 -5.19 -19.09 22.26
CA GLU A 227 -4.05 -18.65 21.47
C GLU A 227 -4.48 -18.05 20.12
N ILE A 228 -3.68 -17.13 19.58
CA ILE A 228 -3.91 -16.57 18.24
C ILE A 228 -3.33 -17.54 17.20
N ALA A 229 -4.21 -18.24 16.50
CA ALA A 229 -3.85 -19.21 15.48
C ALA A 229 -3.63 -18.62 14.08
N ALA A 230 -4.26 -17.48 13.78
CA ALA A 230 -4.09 -16.73 12.54
C ALA A 230 -4.30 -15.24 12.81
N ALA A 231 -3.58 -14.38 12.08
CA ALA A 231 -3.66 -12.93 12.25
C ALA A 231 -3.52 -12.20 10.90
N VAL A 232 -4.27 -11.11 10.73
CA VAL A 232 -4.24 -10.24 9.55
C VAL A 232 -4.28 -8.78 9.99
N MET A 233 -3.32 -7.98 9.50
CA MET A 233 -3.38 -6.52 9.61
C MET A 233 -4.01 -5.95 8.35
N ILE A 234 -4.99 -5.10 8.52
CA ILE A 234 -5.64 -4.37 7.43
C ILE A 234 -5.19 -2.92 7.45
N PHE A 235 -4.75 -2.45 6.28
CA PHE A 235 -4.64 -1.02 5.97
C PHE A 235 -5.90 -0.59 5.23
N ASP A 236 -6.74 0.17 5.91
CA ASP A 236 -7.97 0.74 5.36
C ASP A 236 -7.67 2.07 4.69
N THR A 237 -7.80 2.12 3.37
CA THR A 237 -7.58 3.34 2.58
C THR A 237 -8.90 3.99 2.14
N GLY A 238 -10.02 3.54 2.66
CA GLY A 238 -11.37 3.92 2.24
C GLY A 238 -11.88 3.11 1.05
N ALA A 239 -11.19 3.15 -0.08
CA ALA A 239 -11.56 2.35 -1.25
C ALA A 239 -11.13 0.88 -1.15
N VAL A 240 -9.99 0.62 -0.50
CA VAL A 240 -9.35 -0.70 -0.43
C VAL A 240 -9.10 -1.10 1.02
N ALA A 241 -9.51 -2.31 1.37
CA ALA A 241 -9.01 -3.02 2.54
C ALA A 241 -7.80 -3.85 2.11
N HIS A 242 -6.58 -3.38 2.42
CA HIS A 242 -5.33 -4.05 2.05
C HIS A 242 -4.80 -4.91 3.19
N ALA A 243 -4.54 -6.19 2.92
CA ALA A 243 -3.95 -7.11 3.89
C ALA A 243 -2.42 -6.91 3.95
N GLN A 244 -1.97 -6.01 4.83
CA GLN A 244 -0.57 -5.61 4.97
C GLN A 244 0.30 -6.72 5.58
N TYR A 245 -0.19 -7.41 6.62
CA TYR A 245 0.44 -8.58 7.21
C TYR A 245 -0.56 -9.73 7.28
N ILE A 246 -0.11 -10.91 6.91
CA ILE A 246 -0.86 -12.15 6.94
C ILE A 246 0.00 -13.20 7.62
N ALA A 247 -0.42 -13.70 8.77
CA ALA A 247 0.31 -14.69 9.54
C ALA A 247 -0.59 -15.84 10.00
N THR A 248 -0.02 -17.02 10.11
CA THR A 248 -0.74 -18.20 10.65
C THR A 248 0.25 -19.16 11.29
N THR A 249 -0.07 -19.61 12.49
CA THR A 249 0.73 -20.62 13.22
C THR A 249 0.64 -21.98 12.52
N SER A 250 1.49 -22.93 12.92
CA SER A 250 1.45 -24.31 12.43
C SER A 250 0.08 -24.95 12.67
N LEU A 251 -0.49 -24.78 13.87
CA LEU A 251 -1.83 -25.26 14.23
C LEU A 251 -2.91 -24.55 13.38
N GLY A 252 -2.81 -23.24 13.20
CA GLY A 252 -3.75 -22.48 12.35
C GLY A 252 -3.74 -22.95 10.90
N ARG A 253 -2.59 -23.37 10.37
CA ARG A 253 -2.48 -23.97 9.02
C ARG A 253 -3.14 -25.34 8.95
N GLU A 254 -2.84 -26.24 9.91
CA GLU A 254 -3.42 -27.59 9.99
C GLU A 254 -4.94 -27.53 10.02
N LEU A 255 -5.52 -26.65 10.82
CA LEU A 255 -6.94 -26.49 11.00
C LEU A 255 -7.60 -25.56 9.96
N ASN A 256 -6.82 -24.97 9.04
CA ASN A 256 -7.25 -24.00 8.03
C ASN A 256 -7.87 -22.69 8.59
N LEU A 257 -7.47 -22.26 9.78
CA LEU A 257 -8.14 -21.17 10.50
C LEU A 257 -7.95 -19.78 9.86
N LEU A 258 -6.93 -19.55 9.03
CA LEU A 258 -6.81 -18.31 8.25
C LEU A 258 -7.98 -18.14 7.26
N THR A 259 -8.57 -19.24 6.81
CA THR A 259 -9.65 -19.19 5.80
C THR A 259 -10.94 -18.51 6.30
N PRO A 260 -11.50 -18.85 7.48
CA PRO A 260 -12.66 -18.13 8.00
C PRO A 260 -12.36 -16.67 8.38
N LEU A 261 -11.13 -16.32 8.75
CA LEU A 261 -10.76 -14.93 8.97
C LEU A 261 -10.87 -14.12 7.68
N PHE A 262 -10.30 -14.61 6.57
CA PHE A 262 -10.44 -13.95 5.28
C PHE A 262 -11.90 -13.95 4.78
N ASP A 263 -12.65 -15.04 4.97
CA ASP A 263 -14.06 -15.06 4.59
C ASP A 263 -14.85 -13.97 5.32
N TRP A 264 -14.60 -13.80 6.61
CA TRP A 264 -15.23 -12.75 7.41
C TRP A 264 -14.80 -11.34 6.95
N LEU A 265 -13.51 -11.10 6.76
CA LEU A 265 -12.98 -9.80 6.29
C LEU A 265 -13.53 -9.41 4.91
N ILE A 266 -13.59 -10.36 3.97
CA ILE A 266 -14.09 -10.15 2.61
C ILE A 266 -15.59 -9.90 2.59
N ARG A 267 -16.36 -10.55 3.48
CA ARG A 267 -17.83 -10.45 3.52
C ARG A 267 -18.34 -9.33 4.42
N ASN A 268 -17.50 -8.76 5.24
CA ASN A 268 -17.86 -7.64 6.11
C ASN A 268 -18.04 -6.35 5.28
N ARG A 269 -19.19 -6.26 4.60
CA ARG A 269 -19.51 -5.16 3.66
C ARG A 269 -19.84 -3.84 4.34
N ASP A 270 -20.00 -3.81 5.65
CA ASP A 270 -20.30 -2.59 6.41
C ASP A 270 -19.12 -1.60 6.42
N SER A 271 -17.95 -2.05 6.00
CA SER A 271 -16.75 -1.21 5.85
C SER A 271 -16.79 -0.21 4.70
N GLY A 272 -17.69 -0.39 3.70
CA GLY A 272 -17.80 0.51 2.54
C GLY A 272 -16.71 0.34 1.47
N HIS A 273 -15.76 -0.58 1.65
CA HIS A 273 -14.68 -0.82 0.68
C HIS A 273 -15.21 -1.33 -0.66
N ARG A 274 -14.59 -0.88 -1.74
CA ARG A 274 -14.83 -1.45 -3.07
C ARG A 274 -13.96 -2.67 -3.32
N TYR A 275 -12.73 -2.68 -2.79
CA TYR A 275 -11.77 -3.74 -3.05
C TYR A 275 -11.23 -4.35 -1.75
N PHE A 276 -10.97 -5.66 -1.79
CA PHE A 276 -10.13 -6.34 -0.82
C PHE A 276 -8.86 -6.80 -1.52
N ASP A 277 -7.69 -6.31 -1.08
CA ASP A 277 -6.42 -6.59 -1.71
C ASP A 277 -5.52 -7.43 -0.80
N PHE A 278 -5.10 -8.59 -1.27
CA PHE A 278 -4.18 -9.49 -0.56
C PHE A 278 -2.71 -9.11 -0.70
N GLY A 279 -2.38 -8.09 -1.48
CA GLY A 279 -1.02 -7.75 -1.82
C GLY A 279 -0.39 -8.67 -2.88
N THR A 280 0.86 -8.37 -3.21
CA THR A 280 1.61 -9.00 -4.31
C THR A 280 2.05 -10.43 -3.97
N SER A 281 2.36 -11.21 -5.02
CA SER A 281 2.87 -12.58 -4.90
C SER A 281 4.19 -12.75 -5.65
N ASN A 282 4.95 -11.67 -5.82
CA ASN A 282 6.21 -11.66 -6.53
C ASN A 282 7.39 -11.47 -5.58
N GLU A 283 8.54 -11.92 -6.03
CA GLU A 283 9.87 -11.73 -5.44
C GLU A 283 10.84 -11.29 -6.54
N ASN A 284 12.07 -10.94 -6.19
CA ASN A 284 13.11 -10.56 -7.15
C ASN A 284 12.63 -9.52 -8.18
N HIS A 285 12.17 -8.36 -7.71
CA HIS A 285 11.72 -7.24 -8.55
C HIS A 285 10.66 -7.64 -9.61
N GLY A 286 9.75 -8.52 -9.23
CA GLY A 286 8.66 -8.97 -10.10
C GLY A 286 8.99 -10.19 -10.99
N TYR A 287 10.27 -10.55 -11.15
CA TYR A 287 10.69 -11.62 -12.05
C TYR A 287 10.41 -13.03 -11.52
N TYR A 288 10.27 -13.21 -10.21
CA TYR A 288 9.84 -14.49 -9.64
C TYR A 288 8.39 -14.39 -9.16
N LEU A 289 7.53 -15.24 -9.68
CA LEU A 289 6.14 -15.37 -9.26
C LEU A 289 5.99 -16.58 -8.32
N ASN A 290 5.66 -16.33 -7.07
CA ASN A 290 5.28 -17.38 -6.13
C ASN A 290 3.89 -17.91 -6.47
N GLU A 291 3.83 -18.90 -7.38
CA GLU A 291 2.57 -19.46 -7.88
C GLU A 291 1.71 -20.08 -6.77
N GLY A 292 2.33 -20.67 -5.75
CA GLY A 292 1.60 -21.24 -4.61
C GLY A 292 0.81 -20.18 -3.86
N LEU A 293 1.48 -19.06 -3.54
CA LEU A 293 0.86 -17.92 -2.87
C LEU A 293 -0.20 -17.26 -3.77
N LEU A 294 0.08 -17.09 -5.06
CA LEU A 294 -0.86 -16.55 -6.02
C LEU A 294 -2.14 -17.41 -6.08
N ARG A 295 -2.01 -18.73 -6.26
CA ARG A 295 -3.14 -19.66 -6.33
C ARG A 295 -3.95 -19.66 -5.04
N GLN A 296 -3.30 -19.51 -3.89
CA GLN A 296 -3.98 -19.36 -2.60
C GLN A 296 -4.89 -18.12 -2.58
N LYS A 297 -4.38 -16.96 -2.99
CA LYS A 297 -5.14 -15.69 -3.04
C LYS A 297 -6.26 -15.76 -4.08
N PHE A 298 -5.97 -16.25 -5.29
CA PHE A 298 -6.98 -16.44 -6.35
C PHE A 298 -8.09 -17.44 -5.97
N SER A 299 -7.83 -18.36 -5.05
CA SER A 299 -8.84 -19.31 -4.59
C SER A 299 -10.02 -18.65 -3.85
N TYR A 300 -9.87 -17.40 -3.40
CA TYR A 300 -10.94 -16.57 -2.85
C TYR A 300 -11.70 -15.75 -3.91
N GLY A 301 -11.39 -15.94 -5.20
CA GLY A 301 -12.01 -15.19 -6.29
C GLY A 301 -11.30 -13.88 -6.62
N ALA A 302 -10.07 -13.70 -6.14
CA ALA A 302 -9.25 -12.55 -6.49
C ALA A 302 -8.82 -12.58 -7.97
N THR A 303 -8.56 -11.41 -8.52
CA THR A 303 -7.98 -11.17 -9.86
C THR A 303 -6.74 -10.31 -9.74
N GLY A 304 -6.00 -10.14 -10.85
CA GLY A 304 -4.70 -9.45 -10.85
C GLY A 304 -4.82 -7.94 -10.92
N VAL A 305 -4.02 -7.24 -10.11
CA VAL A 305 -3.74 -5.80 -10.23
C VAL A 305 -2.23 -5.60 -10.32
N ALA A 306 -1.76 -4.89 -11.36
CA ALA A 306 -0.35 -4.61 -11.55
C ALA A 306 0.11 -3.46 -10.66
N TYR A 307 1.16 -3.69 -9.86
CA TYR A 307 1.92 -2.67 -9.14
C TYR A 307 3.19 -2.43 -9.95
N GLN A 308 3.34 -1.23 -10.46
CA GLN A 308 4.36 -0.86 -11.43
C GLN A 308 5.46 -0.02 -10.78
N ARG A 309 6.67 -0.07 -11.37
CA ARG A 309 7.78 0.79 -11.00
C ARG A 309 8.47 1.25 -12.28
N PHE A 310 8.83 2.52 -12.29
CA PHE A 310 9.49 3.16 -13.42
C PHE A 310 10.76 3.85 -12.97
N GLU A 311 11.70 3.94 -13.86
CA GLU A 311 12.96 4.63 -13.66
C GLU A 311 13.17 5.63 -14.80
N LEU A 312 13.57 6.85 -14.47
CA LEU A 312 13.87 7.91 -15.40
C LEU A 312 15.23 8.52 -15.05
N GLU A 313 16.16 8.44 -15.98
CA GLU A 313 17.43 9.17 -15.87
C GLU A 313 17.19 10.67 -16.10
N LEU A 314 17.76 11.51 -15.23
CA LEU A 314 17.55 12.96 -15.23
C LEU A 314 18.69 13.73 -15.87
#